data_018bdd109291ee9dc541cade1ea244d5
#
_entry.id   018bdd109291ee9dc541cade1ea244d5
#
_cell.length_a   1.000
_cell.length_b   1.000
_cell.length_c   1.000
_cell.angle_alpha   90.00
_cell.angle_beta   90.00
_cell.angle_gamma   90.00
#
_symmetry.space_group_name_H-M   'P 1'
#
loop_
_entity.id
_entity.type
_entity.pdbx_description
1 polymer ?
#
loop_
_entity_poly.entity_id
_entity_poly.type
_entity_poly.pdbx_seq_one_letter_code
_entity_poly.pdbx_strand_id
1 'polypeptide(L)'
;KSAVIIIDDITRPTPCEPIARAVIAELHAAGVPDENIWFIIALGTHGVMYRTEFVRKLGEELVENYEVHNHNLFFNHVFVGNTSNNVPVEINADVMSADYKIAIGTTMAHSYYGFSGGAKCILPGVSSLRTIMRNHSFTTTTEFNMGNPHTLMRSDAEQAARMMGLDFKVDAILNGHAEICNLFAGDFEAEERQAAAYAAEHYRIVTSSSPTTTSSPPRPTAPIRPRSSPRSRTAARSCSRPTPRSARACTSCTTSGATPPPAA
;
A
#
# COMPACT_ATOMS: atom_id res chain seq x y z
N LYS A 1 9.06 20.46 -19.55
CA LYS A 1 8.40 19.20 -19.26
C LYS A 1 8.40 18.95 -17.77
N SER A 2 7.48 18.14 -17.29
CA SER A 2 7.31 17.80 -15.88
C SER A 2 7.39 16.30 -15.65
N ALA A 3 7.74 15.87 -14.43
CA ALA A 3 7.86 14.47 -14.06
C ALA A 3 7.29 14.20 -12.68
N VAL A 4 6.52 13.13 -12.55
CA VAL A 4 6.09 12.59 -11.26
C VAL A 4 6.82 11.29 -10.96
N ILE A 5 7.36 11.17 -9.75
CA ILE A 5 7.97 9.96 -9.25
C ILE A 5 7.02 9.35 -8.22
N ILE A 6 6.41 8.24 -8.59
CA ILE A 6 5.49 7.48 -7.75
C ILE A 6 6.32 6.49 -6.91
N ILE A 7 6.22 6.55 -5.59
CA ILE A 7 6.95 5.63 -4.71
C ILE A 7 5.98 4.87 -3.80
N ASP A 8 6.37 3.69 -3.38
CA ASP A 8 5.60 2.91 -2.40
C ASP A 8 5.68 3.52 -0.99
N ASP A 9 4.72 3.21 -0.16
CA ASP A 9 4.60 3.73 1.20
C ASP A 9 5.57 3.07 2.20
N ILE A 10 5.55 3.55 3.44
CA ILE A 10 6.43 3.09 4.52
C ILE A 10 6.22 1.61 4.91
N THR A 11 5.11 0.99 4.52
CA THR A 11 4.88 -0.44 4.77
C THR A 11 5.74 -1.34 3.88
N ARG A 12 6.38 -0.77 2.86
CA ARG A 12 7.33 -1.46 1.99
C ARG A 12 8.75 -1.07 2.37
N PRO A 13 9.66 -2.05 2.47
CA PRO A 13 11.05 -1.81 2.88
C PRO A 13 11.93 -1.24 1.77
N THR A 14 11.37 -0.81 0.64
CA THR A 14 12.10 -0.28 -0.51
C THR A 14 12.99 0.89 -0.09
N PRO A 15 14.31 0.83 -0.30
CA PRO A 15 15.21 1.96 -0.09
C PRO A 15 15.08 2.94 -1.27
N CYS A 16 14.06 3.81 -1.21
CA CYS A 16 13.69 4.68 -2.34
C CYS A 16 14.72 5.77 -2.60
N GLU A 17 15.39 6.31 -1.58
CA GLU A 17 16.30 7.45 -1.72
C GLU A 17 17.37 7.24 -2.80
N PRO A 18 18.23 6.20 -2.76
CA PRO A 18 19.27 6.04 -3.75
C PRO A 18 18.73 5.83 -5.17
N ILE A 19 17.57 5.17 -5.30
CA ILE A 19 16.91 4.95 -6.59
C ILE A 19 16.35 6.27 -7.12
N ALA A 20 15.67 7.05 -6.27
CA ALA A 20 15.10 8.35 -6.64
C ALA A 20 16.19 9.33 -7.08
N ARG A 21 17.34 9.38 -6.41
CA ARG A 21 18.48 10.20 -6.82
C ARG A 21 18.99 9.84 -8.21
N ALA A 22 19.08 8.55 -8.53
CA ALA A 22 19.47 8.11 -9.86
C ALA A 22 18.44 8.51 -10.92
N VAL A 23 17.13 8.35 -10.63
CA VAL A 23 16.06 8.76 -11.53
C VAL A 23 16.06 10.28 -11.76
N ILE A 24 16.25 11.08 -10.70
CA ILE A 24 16.36 12.54 -10.82
C ILE A 24 17.54 12.94 -11.70
N ALA A 25 18.70 12.29 -11.55
CA ALA A 25 19.87 12.57 -12.38
C ALA A 25 19.59 12.34 -13.88
N GLU A 26 18.85 11.29 -14.22
CA GLU A 26 18.42 11.03 -15.60
C GLU A 26 17.39 12.06 -16.09
N LEU A 27 16.47 12.49 -15.23
CA LEU A 27 15.51 13.56 -15.56
C LEU A 27 16.21 14.89 -15.84
N HIS A 28 17.22 15.26 -15.04
CA HIS A 28 18.05 16.43 -15.27
C HIS A 28 18.82 16.32 -16.59
N ALA A 29 19.39 15.15 -16.89
CA ALA A 29 20.05 14.92 -18.18
C ALA A 29 19.09 15.04 -19.36
N ALA A 30 17.80 14.74 -19.14
CA ALA A 30 16.72 14.94 -20.13
C ALA A 30 16.17 16.38 -20.14
N GLY A 31 16.70 17.29 -19.33
CA GLY A 31 16.32 18.70 -19.27
C GLY A 31 15.05 19.01 -18.49
N VAL A 32 14.66 18.15 -17.53
CA VAL A 32 13.57 18.43 -16.58
C VAL A 32 14.16 19.12 -15.35
N PRO A 33 13.76 20.38 -15.03
CA PRO A 33 14.29 21.10 -13.89
C PRO A 33 13.61 20.65 -12.57
N ASP A 34 14.26 20.93 -11.44
CA ASP A 34 13.80 20.48 -10.12
C ASP A 34 12.37 20.93 -9.78
N GLU A 35 12.01 22.17 -10.11
CA GLU A 35 10.68 22.73 -9.87
C GLU A 35 9.55 22.03 -10.63
N ASN A 36 9.90 21.18 -11.60
CA ASN A 36 8.96 20.39 -12.39
C ASN A 36 9.00 18.89 -12.02
N ILE A 37 9.64 18.53 -10.92
CA ILE A 37 9.71 17.18 -10.40
C ILE A 37 9.01 17.13 -9.04
N TRP A 38 8.11 16.17 -8.84
CA TRP A 38 7.48 15.93 -7.53
C TRP A 38 7.28 14.44 -7.28
N PHE A 39 7.03 14.11 -6.01
CA PHE A 39 6.78 12.76 -5.56
C PHE A 39 5.32 12.55 -5.17
N ILE A 40 4.78 11.36 -5.49
CA ILE A 40 3.49 10.88 -4.99
C ILE A 40 3.69 9.56 -4.28
N ILE A 41 3.22 9.49 -3.03
CA ILE A 41 3.21 8.24 -2.26
C ILE A 41 2.02 7.38 -2.71
N ALA A 42 2.29 6.18 -3.22
CA ALA A 42 1.31 5.22 -3.68
C ALA A 42 0.66 4.48 -2.49
N LEU A 43 -0.22 5.15 -1.77
CA LEU A 43 -0.84 4.64 -0.54
C LEU A 43 -1.86 3.52 -0.78
N GLY A 44 -2.58 3.55 -1.92
CA GLY A 44 -3.76 2.70 -2.07
C GLY A 44 -4.74 2.93 -0.92
N THR A 45 -5.02 1.90 -0.13
CA THR A 45 -5.89 1.96 1.06
C THR A 45 -5.13 2.07 2.38
N HIS A 46 -3.81 2.27 2.35
CA HIS A 46 -2.99 2.44 3.54
C HIS A 46 -3.16 3.84 4.15
N GLY A 47 -2.69 4.02 5.38
CA GLY A 47 -2.72 5.31 6.06
C GLY A 47 -1.76 6.33 5.44
N VAL A 48 -2.08 7.61 5.62
CA VAL A 48 -1.23 8.72 5.16
C VAL A 48 0.13 8.70 5.86
N MET A 49 1.17 9.09 5.14
CA MET A 49 2.50 9.28 5.69
C MET A 49 2.69 10.72 6.15
N TYR A 50 3.45 10.88 7.24
CA TYR A 50 3.86 12.19 7.76
C TYR A 50 5.27 12.54 7.27
N ARG A 51 5.69 13.82 7.45
CA ARG A 51 7.01 14.28 7.03
C ARG A 51 8.16 13.41 7.54
N THR A 52 8.09 12.92 8.77
CA THR A 52 9.10 12.03 9.35
C THR A 52 9.22 10.68 8.61
N GLU A 53 8.13 10.20 8.03
CA GLU A 53 8.10 8.98 7.24
C GLU A 53 8.58 9.24 5.81
N PHE A 54 8.28 10.43 5.25
CA PHE A 54 8.88 10.86 3.97
C PHE A 54 10.40 10.90 4.08
N VAL A 55 10.93 11.50 5.15
CA VAL A 55 12.37 11.57 5.41
C VAL A 55 12.99 10.18 5.56
N ARG A 56 12.31 9.25 6.23
CA ARG A 56 12.79 7.85 6.32
C ARG A 56 12.83 7.14 4.98
N LYS A 57 11.99 7.53 4.03
CA LYS A 57 11.84 6.89 2.73
C LYS A 57 12.72 7.51 1.65
N LEU A 58 12.85 8.83 1.68
CA LEU A 58 13.50 9.64 0.64
C LEU A 58 14.76 10.37 1.11
N GLY A 59 15.05 10.40 2.41
CA GLY A 59 16.09 11.25 2.98
C GLY A 59 15.64 12.71 3.16
N GLU A 60 16.30 13.43 4.07
CA GLU A 60 15.98 14.84 4.39
C GLU A 60 16.12 15.74 3.16
N GLU A 61 17.23 15.62 2.43
CA GLU A 61 17.54 16.48 1.29
C GLU A 61 16.47 16.41 0.18
N LEU A 62 15.99 15.22 -0.20
CA LEU A 62 14.95 15.12 -1.22
C LEU A 62 13.61 15.67 -0.73
N VAL A 63 13.29 15.50 0.55
CA VAL A 63 12.05 16.05 1.14
C VAL A 63 12.10 17.57 1.31
N GLU A 64 13.29 18.18 1.39
CA GLU A 64 13.46 19.63 1.43
C GLU A 64 13.43 20.28 0.04
N ASN A 65 13.92 19.59 -0.97
CA ASN A 65 14.08 20.16 -2.31
C ASN A 65 12.91 19.84 -3.26
N TYR A 66 12.11 18.81 -2.98
CA TYR A 66 11.01 18.38 -3.85
C TYR A 66 9.69 18.32 -3.09
N GLU A 67 8.59 18.58 -3.79
CA GLU A 67 7.26 18.38 -3.24
C GLU A 67 6.97 16.88 -3.11
N VAL A 68 6.47 16.47 -1.93
CA VAL A 68 6.08 15.08 -1.64
C VAL A 68 4.64 15.06 -1.17
N HIS A 69 3.77 14.42 -1.95
CA HIS A 69 2.34 14.35 -1.68
C HIS A 69 1.88 12.93 -1.37
N ASN A 70 0.95 12.82 -0.44
CA ASN A 70 0.20 11.57 -0.26
C ASN A 70 -0.88 11.45 -1.34
N HIS A 71 -1.02 10.27 -1.94
CA HIS A 71 -2.19 9.98 -2.74
C HIS A 71 -3.47 10.12 -1.92
N ASN A 72 -4.51 10.74 -2.50
CA ASN A 72 -5.82 10.82 -1.87
C ASN A 72 -6.76 9.77 -2.47
N LEU A 73 -7.27 8.88 -1.61
CA LEU A 73 -8.11 7.76 -1.99
C LEU A 73 -9.52 8.15 -2.46
N PHE A 74 -10.03 9.32 -2.05
CA PHE A 74 -11.43 9.67 -2.16
C PHE A 74 -11.75 10.73 -3.21
N PHE A 75 -10.80 11.59 -3.55
CA PHE A 75 -11.01 12.68 -4.49
C PHE A 75 -9.73 13.03 -5.27
N ASN A 76 -9.87 13.92 -6.26
CA ASN A 76 -8.81 14.33 -7.17
C ASN A 76 -8.36 13.19 -8.10
N HIS A 77 -9.34 12.60 -8.83
CA HIS A 77 -9.08 11.51 -9.78
C HIS A 77 -9.58 11.87 -11.17
N VAL A 78 -8.89 11.32 -12.17
CA VAL A 78 -9.29 11.34 -13.58
C VAL A 78 -9.70 9.93 -13.98
N PHE A 79 -10.89 9.79 -14.58
CA PHE A 79 -11.32 8.54 -15.20
C PHE A 79 -10.60 8.35 -16.53
N VAL A 80 -9.89 7.24 -16.70
CA VAL A 80 -9.09 6.93 -17.88
C VAL A 80 -9.63 5.76 -18.72
N GLY A 81 -10.64 5.05 -18.23
CA GLY A 81 -11.27 3.94 -18.96
C GLY A 81 -11.71 2.79 -18.07
N ASN A 82 -12.10 1.68 -18.68
CA ASN A 82 -12.40 0.43 -17.97
C ASN A 82 -11.46 -0.67 -18.45
N THR A 83 -11.06 -1.54 -17.53
CA THR A 83 -10.31 -2.75 -17.89
C THR A 83 -11.23 -3.78 -18.58
N SER A 84 -10.62 -4.81 -19.17
CA SER A 84 -11.37 -5.94 -19.76
C SER A 84 -12.27 -6.67 -18.77
N ASN A 85 -11.98 -6.56 -17.45
CA ASN A 85 -12.80 -7.11 -16.37
C ASN A 85 -13.82 -6.10 -15.81
N ASN A 86 -14.10 -5.01 -16.54
CA ASN A 86 -15.01 -3.93 -16.13
C ASN A 86 -14.64 -3.27 -14.79
N VAL A 87 -13.34 -3.09 -14.54
CA VAL A 87 -12.85 -2.24 -13.46
C VAL A 87 -12.76 -0.81 -13.96
N PRO A 88 -13.52 0.14 -13.41
CA PRO A 88 -13.37 1.55 -13.78
C PRO A 88 -12.04 2.06 -13.25
N VAL A 89 -11.19 2.60 -14.12
CA VAL A 89 -9.87 3.09 -13.76
C VAL A 89 -9.92 4.60 -13.56
N GLU A 90 -9.76 5.01 -12.31
CA GLU A 90 -9.71 6.41 -11.89
C GLU A 90 -8.38 6.65 -11.18
N ILE A 91 -7.52 7.47 -11.78
CA ILE A 91 -6.13 7.72 -11.34
C ILE A 91 -6.02 9.11 -10.75
N ASN A 92 -5.14 9.28 -9.78
CA ASN A 92 -4.78 10.57 -9.17
C ASN A 92 -4.49 11.62 -10.25
N ALA A 93 -5.17 12.78 -10.16
CA ALA A 93 -5.08 13.84 -11.16
C ALA A 93 -3.69 14.49 -11.21
N ASP A 94 -2.99 14.57 -10.08
CA ASP A 94 -1.63 15.13 -10.03
C ASP A 94 -0.64 14.20 -10.75
N VAL A 95 -0.86 12.88 -10.67
CA VAL A 95 -0.10 11.91 -11.48
C VAL A 95 -0.41 12.09 -12.97
N MET A 96 -1.70 12.27 -13.32
CA MET A 96 -2.11 12.43 -14.71
C MET A 96 -1.62 13.72 -15.34
N SER A 97 -1.34 14.76 -14.55
CA SER A 97 -0.87 16.06 -15.03
C SER A 97 0.58 16.08 -15.50
N ALA A 98 1.39 15.10 -15.07
CA ALA A 98 2.80 15.02 -15.44
C ALA A 98 3.01 14.58 -16.88
N ASP A 99 4.03 15.14 -17.54
CA ASP A 99 4.49 14.69 -18.87
C ASP A 99 5.15 13.30 -18.78
N TYR A 100 5.94 13.07 -17.73
CA TYR A 100 6.61 11.81 -17.46
C TYR A 100 6.14 11.18 -16.14
N LYS A 101 5.81 9.92 -16.18
CA LYS A 101 5.32 9.14 -15.04
C LYS A 101 6.27 7.98 -14.78
N ILE A 102 6.96 8.05 -13.66
CA ILE A 102 7.98 7.09 -13.25
C ILE A 102 7.54 6.46 -11.94
N ALA A 103 7.72 5.17 -11.77
CA ALA A 103 7.36 4.52 -10.51
C ALA A 103 8.54 3.69 -9.95
N ILE A 104 8.72 3.78 -8.63
CA ILE A 104 9.76 3.06 -7.86
C ILE A 104 9.06 2.17 -6.84
N GLY A 105 9.49 0.92 -6.74
CA GLY A 105 8.95 -0.02 -5.78
C GLY A 105 9.86 -1.21 -5.52
N THR A 106 9.26 -2.28 -4.98
CA THR A 106 9.95 -3.54 -4.72
C THR A 106 9.10 -4.73 -5.14
N THR A 107 9.71 -5.73 -5.74
CA THR A 107 9.07 -6.98 -6.11
C THR A 107 9.27 -8.02 -5.02
N MET A 108 8.16 -8.43 -4.40
CA MET A 108 8.08 -9.47 -3.37
C MET A 108 6.87 -10.36 -3.66
N ALA A 109 6.86 -11.59 -3.15
CA ALA A 109 5.69 -12.45 -3.27
C ALA A 109 4.45 -11.84 -2.59
N HIS A 110 3.30 -11.91 -3.24
CA HIS A 110 2.04 -11.33 -2.79
C HIS A 110 0.86 -12.29 -2.99
N SER A 111 -0.04 -12.36 -2.01
CA SER A 111 -1.11 -13.37 -1.96
C SER A 111 -2.09 -13.34 -3.14
N TYR A 112 -2.50 -12.16 -3.59
CA TYR A 112 -3.53 -12.01 -4.63
C TYR A 112 -2.99 -11.51 -5.97
N TYR A 113 -1.95 -10.70 -5.96
CA TYR A 113 -1.31 -10.19 -7.18
C TYR A 113 -0.17 -11.09 -7.67
N GLY A 114 0.13 -12.16 -6.94
CA GLY A 114 1.30 -13.01 -7.18
C GLY A 114 2.60 -12.39 -6.68
N PHE A 115 2.92 -11.19 -7.16
CA PHE A 115 4.03 -10.36 -6.70
C PHE A 115 3.57 -8.93 -6.41
N SER A 116 4.31 -8.18 -5.57
CA SER A 116 4.25 -6.73 -5.49
C SER A 116 5.10 -6.12 -6.63
N GLY A 117 5.27 -4.82 -6.63
CA GLY A 117 6.01 -4.13 -7.68
C GLY A 117 5.20 -3.98 -8.98
N GLY A 118 5.88 -3.63 -10.06
CA GLY A 118 5.27 -3.42 -11.36
C GLY A 118 4.10 -2.45 -11.34
N ALA A 119 3.05 -2.76 -12.08
CA ALA A 119 1.83 -1.98 -12.18
C ALA A 119 1.04 -1.84 -10.87
N LYS A 120 1.40 -2.57 -9.81
CA LYS A 120 0.71 -2.50 -8.52
C LYS A 120 0.87 -1.14 -7.82
N CYS A 121 1.91 -0.37 -8.11
CA CYS A 121 2.03 1.00 -7.64
C CYS A 121 1.00 1.96 -8.27
N ILE A 122 0.34 1.53 -9.35
CA ILE A 122 -0.74 2.28 -10.00
C ILE A 122 -2.09 1.81 -9.49
N LEU A 123 -2.40 0.51 -9.58
CA LEU A 123 -3.60 -0.09 -9.01
C LEU A 123 -3.20 -1.18 -8.00
N PRO A 124 -3.33 -0.94 -6.70
CA PRO A 124 -4.12 0.11 -6.03
C PRO A 124 -3.42 1.45 -5.78
N GLY A 125 -2.11 1.57 -5.93
CA GLY A 125 -1.26 2.60 -5.35
C GLY A 125 -1.76 4.05 -5.47
N VAL A 126 -2.10 4.50 -6.68
CA VAL A 126 -2.57 5.87 -6.98
C VAL A 126 -3.97 5.89 -7.61
N SER A 127 -4.74 4.83 -7.38
CA SER A 127 -6.11 4.68 -7.88
C SER A 127 -7.16 5.07 -6.84
N SER A 128 -8.37 5.44 -7.31
CA SER A 128 -9.50 5.77 -6.42
C SER A 128 -10.01 4.57 -5.62
N LEU A 129 -10.72 4.85 -4.53
CA LEU A 129 -11.39 3.81 -3.75
C LEU A 129 -12.32 2.95 -4.62
N ARG A 130 -13.06 3.57 -5.53
CA ARG A 130 -13.98 2.86 -6.43
C ARG A 130 -13.24 1.85 -7.33
N THR A 131 -12.14 2.26 -7.91
CA THR A 131 -11.26 1.38 -8.72
C THR A 131 -10.74 0.22 -7.88
N ILE A 132 -10.20 0.54 -6.69
CA ILE A 132 -9.63 -0.46 -5.77
C ILE A 132 -10.68 -1.46 -5.31
N MET A 133 -11.84 -1.01 -4.85
CA MET A 133 -12.92 -1.90 -4.39
C MET A 133 -13.37 -2.85 -5.50
N ARG A 134 -13.51 -2.36 -6.72
CA ARG A 134 -13.90 -3.21 -7.85
C ARG A 134 -12.84 -4.25 -8.19
N ASN A 135 -11.57 -3.86 -8.27
CA ASN A 135 -10.46 -4.80 -8.51
C ASN A 135 -10.34 -5.81 -7.35
N HIS A 136 -10.40 -5.35 -6.10
CA HIS A 136 -10.27 -6.22 -4.93
C HIS A 136 -11.49 -7.13 -4.71
N SER A 137 -12.63 -6.89 -5.36
CA SER A 137 -13.76 -7.83 -5.32
C SER A 137 -13.42 -9.21 -5.89
N PHE A 138 -12.40 -9.30 -6.74
CA PHE A 138 -11.90 -10.58 -7.27
C PHE A 138 -11.20 -11.45 -6.23
N THR A 139 -10.79 -10.91 -5.07
CA THR A 139 -10.21 -11.73 -3.98
C THR A 139 -11.19 -12.76 -3.44
N THR A 140 -12.49 -12.53 -3.57
CA THR A 140 -13.53 -13.48 -3.13
C THR A 140 -13.74 -14.65 -4.08
N THR A 141 -13.26 -14.53 -5.32
CA THR A 141 -13.46 -15.51 -6.41
C THR A 141 -12.16 -16.13 -6.90
N THR A 142 -11.02 -15.57 -6.51
CA THR A 142 -9.69 -16.06 -6.89
C THR A 142 -9.06 -16.84 -5.75
N GLU A 143 -8.43 -17.95 -6.10
CA GLU A 143 -7.59 -18.70 -5.18
C GLU A 143 -6.37 -17.89 -4.76
N PHE A 144 -5.74 -18.31 -3.67
CA PHE A 144 -4.48 -17.75 -3.20
C PHE A 144 -3.38 -18.00 -4.24
N ASN A 145 -2.82 -16.93 -4.80
CA ASN A 145 -1.94 -16.99 -5.97
C ASN A 145 -0.52 -16.45 -5.69
N MET A 146 -0.01 -16.63 -4.48
CA MET A 146 1.34 -16.16 -4.13
C MET A 146 2.38 -16.73 -5.10
N GLY A 147 3.16 -15.83 -5.71
CA GLY A 147 4.19 -16.20 -6.68
C GLY A 147 3.66 -16.51 -8.09
N ASN A 148 2.36 -16.37 -8.36
CA ASN A 148 1.80 -16.47 -9.70
C ASN A 148 1.70 -15.08 -10.35
N PRO A 149 2.47 -14.76 -11.40
CA PRO A 149 2.42 -13.45 -12.06
C PRO A 149 1.16 -13.23 -12.90
N HIS A 150 0.35 -14.27 -13.14
CA HIS A 150 -0.81 -14.25 -14.02
C HIS A 150 -2.12 -14.28 -13.23
N THR A 151 -2.44 -13.19 -12.52
CA THR A 151 -3.72 -13.07 -11.78
C THR A 151 -4.64 -12.05 -12.45
N LEU A 152 -5.97 -12.19 -12.24
CA LEU A 152 -6.94 -11.21 -12.75
C LEU A 152 -6.66 -9.81 -12.21
N MET A 153 -6.33 -9.70 -10.92
CA MET A 153 -6.05 -8.43 -10.27
C MET A 153 -4.82 -7.75 -10.87
N ARG A 154 -3.78 -8.52 -11.20
CA ARG A 154 -2.57 -8.02 -11.85
C ARG A 154 -2.86 -7.56 -13.28
N SER A 155 -3.61 -8.35 -14.05
CA SER A 155 -4.01 -7.96 -15.40
C SER A 155 -4.75 -6.63 -15.44
N ASP A 156 -5.61 -6.37 -14.46
CA ASP A 156 -6.28 -5.06 -14.34
C ASP A 156 -5.29 -3.93 -13.98
N ALA A 157 -4.31 -4.21 -13.11
CA ALA A 157 -3.29 -3.23 -12.75
C ALA A 157 -2.41 -2.87 -13.96
N GLU A 158 -2.00 -3.85 -14.76
CA GLU A 158 -1.24 -3.63 -16.00
C GLU A 158 -2.04 -2.79 -17.01
N GLN A 159 -3.32 -3.09 -17.17
CA GLN A 159 -4.20 -2.30 -18.03
C GLN A 159 -4.34 -0.85 -17.52
N ALA A 160 -4.49 -0.67 -16.19
CA ALA A 160 -4.54 0.65 -15.58
C ALA A 160 -3.25 1.44 -15.80
N ALA A 161 -2.09 0.81 -15.67
CA ALA A 161 -0.80 1.43 -15.91
C ALA A 161 -0.63 1.84 -17.38
N ARG A 162 -1.07 1.02 -18.35
CA ARG A 162 -1.09 1.38 -19.77
C ARG A 162 -2.02 2.56 -20.06
N MET A 163 -3.24 2.57 -19.51
CA MET A 163 -4.21 3.65 -19.68
C MET A 163 -3.71 4.97 -19.10
N MET A 164 -3.00 4.91 -17.96
CA MET A 164 -2.38 6.06 -17.33
C MET A 164 -1.18 6.58 -18.14
N GLY A 165 -0.50 5.73 -18.88
CA GLY A 165 0.76 6.03 -19.56
C GLY A 165 1.94 6.03 -18.59
N LEU A 166 2.18 4.92 -17.89
CA LEU A 166 3.39 4.75 -17.08
C LEU A 166 4.59 4.61 -18.00
N ASP A 167 5.52 5.57 -17.95
CA ASP A 167 6.65 5.65 -18.90
C ASP A 167 7.83 4.76 -18.45
N PHE A 168 8.09 4.68 -17.15
CA PHE A 168 9.26 3.98 -16.65
C PHE A 168 9.02 3.38 -15.26
N LYS A 169 9.55 2.20 -15.02
CA LYS A 169 9.43 1.50 -13.74
C LYS A 169 10.80 1.06 -13.23
N VAL A 170 11.01 1.15 -11.92
CA VAL A 170 12.16 0.60 -11.22
C VAL A 170 11.66 -0.23 -10.05
N ASP A 171 11.99 -1.51 -10.03
CA ASP A 171 11.73 -2.40 -8.90
C ASP A 171 13.02 -2.96 -8.30
N ALA A 172 13.10 -2.89 -6.97
CA ALA A 172 14.18 -3.51 -6.20
C ALA A 172 13.82 -4.94 -5.80
N ILE A 173 14.81 -5.81 -5.79
CA ILE A 173 14.76 -7.09 -5.09
C ILE A 173 15.62 -6.95 -3.83
N LEU A 174 15.08 -7.30 -2.68
CA LEU A 174 15.71 -7.09 -1.39
C LEU A 174 16.08 -8.41 -0.71
N ASN A 175 17.15 -8.40 0.07
CA ASN A 175 17.47 -9.50 0.99
C ASN A 175 16.72 -9.39 2.31
N GLY A 176 16.97 -10.32 3.24
CA GLY A 176 16.34 -10.33 4.57
C GLY A 176 16.72 -9.14 5.48
N HIS A 177 17.70 -8.35 5.09
CA HIS A 177 18.14 -7.12 5.77
C HIS A 177 17.59 -5.84 5.11
N ALA A 178 16.68 -5.98 4.13
CA ALA A 178 16.16 -4.90 3.32
C ALA A 178 17.21 -4.16 2.46
N GLU A 179 18.31 -4.81 2.13
CA GLU A 179 19.33 -4.30 1.22
C GLU A 179 19.02 -4.72 -0.22
N ILE A 180 19.35 -3.84 -1.18
CA ILE A 180 19.11 -4.08 -2.60
C ILE A 180 20.08 -5.18 -3.08
N CYS A 181 19.51 -6.31 -3.51
CA CYS A 181 20.27 -7.40 -4.16
C CYS A 181 20.30 -7.24 -5.68
N ASN A 182 19.22 -6.75 -6.25
CA ASN A 182 19.10 -6.51 -7.69
C ASN A 182 18.10 -5.38 -7.96
N LEU A 183 18.24 -4.73 -9.13
CA LEU A 183 17.33 -3.73 -9.64
C LEU A 183 16.91 -4.12 -11.05
N PHE A 184 15.61 -3.98 -11.30
CA PHE A 184 15.04 -4.09 -12.63
C PHE A 184 14.46 -2.74 -13.01
N ALA A 185 14.71 -2.28 -14.23
CA ALA A 185 14.28 -0.95 -14.66
C ALA A 185 13.98 -0.95 -16.16
N GLY A 186 12.95 -0.21 -16.56
CA GLY A 186 12.57 -0.06 -17.95
C GLY A 186 11.08 0.08 -18.18
N ASP A 187 10.59 -0.44 -19.30
CA ASP A 187 9.17 -0.64 -19.57
C ASP A 187 8.55 -1.51 -18.46
N PHE A 188 7.44 -1.06 -17.88
CA PHE A 188 6.91 -1.66 -16.64
C PHE A 188 6.48 -3.13 -16.81
N GLU A 189 6.05 -3.56 -18.01
CA GLU A 189 5.68 -4.96 -18.25
C GLU A 189 6.91 -5.86 -18.43
N ALA A 190 7.89 -5.37 -19.18
CA ALA A 190 9.12 -6.11 -19.43
C ALA A 190 9.96 -6.22 -18.15
N GLU A 191 10.07 -5.13 -17.41
CA GLU A 191 10.74 -5.05 -16.11
C GLU A 191 10.10 -6.00 -15.10
N GLU A 192 8.78 -5.93 -14.94
CA GLU A 192 8.03 -6.73 -13.97
C GLU A 192 8.15 -8.23 -14.23
N ARG A 193 8.11 -8.66 -15.49
CA ARG A 193 8.30 -10.08 -15.85
C ARG A 193 9.67 -10.59 -15.43
N GLN A 194 10.71 -9.79 -15.61
CA GLN A 194 12.08 -10.14 -15.22
C GLN A 194 12.22 -10.14 -13.69
N ALA A 195 11.71 -9.11 -13.01
CA ALA A 195 11.74 -9.01 -11.56
C ALA A 195 10.96 -10.16 -10.90
N ALA A 196 9.76 -10.49 -11.41
CA ALA A 196 8.96 -11.61 -10.90
C ALA A 196 9.63 -12.97 -11.11
N ALA A 197 10.26 -13.19 -12.26
CA ALA A 197 11.00 -14.42 -12.53
C ALA A 197 12.19 -14.58 -11.58
N TYR A 198 12.97 -13.51 -11.39
CA TYR A 198 14.08 -13.50 -10.44
C TYR A 198 13.59 -13.71 -8.99
N ALA A 199 12.54 -13.02 -8.57
CA ALA A 199 11.94 -13.17 -7.25
C ALA A 199 11.41 -14.59 -7.01
N ALA A 200 10.79 -15.21 -8.02
CA ALA A 200 10.28 -16.59 -7.94
C ALA A 200 11.42 -17.61 -7.69
N GLU A 201 12.57 -17.38 -8.27
CA GLU A 201 13.75 -18.22 -8.04
C GLU A 201 14.34 -18.04 -6.64
N HIS A 202 14.47 -16.79 -6.19
CA HIS A 202 15.24 -16.46 -4.97
C HIS A 202 14.40 -16.50 -3.69
N TYR A 203 13.07 -16.24 -3.77
CA TYR A 203 12.17 -16.31 -2.60
C TYR A 203 11.49 -17.66 -2.45
N ARG A 204 11.72 -18.61 -3.36
CA ARG A 204 11.10 -19.93 -3.33
C ARG A 204 11.69 -20.77 -2.19
N ILE A 205 10.85 -21.15 -1.25
CA ILE A 205 11.19 -22.13 -0.22
C ILE A 205 10.76 -23.52 -0.74
N VAL A 206 11.72 -24.41 -0.95
CA VAL A 206 11.44 -25.81 -1.25
C VAL A 206 11.27 -26.55 0.08
N THR A 207 10.03 -26.80 0.49
CA THR A 207 9.76 -27.72 1.60
C THR A 207 9.89 -29.15 1.08
N SER A 208 10.84 -29.94 1.59
CA SER A 208 10.85 -31.37 1.40
C SER A 208 9.64 -31.94 2.14
N SER A 209 8.53 -32.20 1.45
CA SER A 209 7.47 -33.03 1.97
C SER A 209 7.94 -34.46 2.00
N SER A 210 8.65 -34.88 3.03
CA SER A 210 8.59 -36.26 3.42
C SER A 210 7.14 -36.55 3.79
N PRO A 211 6.45 -37.51 3.19
CA PRO A 211 5.14 -37.90 3.66
C PRO A 211 5.32 -38.51 5.06
N THR A 212 5.07 -37.68 6.06
CA THR A 212 4.93 -38.17 7.43
C THR A 212 3.60 -38.93 7.44
N THR A 213 3.66 -40.20 7.17
CA THR A 213 2.59 -41.16 7.48
C THR A 213 2.44 -41.23 8.99
N THR A 214 1.88 -40.17 9.57
CA THR A 214 1.29 -40.28 10.91
C THR A 214 -0.10 -40.90 10.71
N SER A 215 -0.13 -42.21 10.61
CA SER A 215 -1.32 -42.99 10.96
C SER A 215 -1.50 -42.85 12.47
N SER A 216 -2.06 -41.74 12.90
CA SER A 216 -2.63 -41.66 14.25
C SER A 216 -3.81 -42.63 14.28
N PRO A 217 -3.85 -43.58 15.22
CA PRO A 217 -5.03 -44.45 15.36
C PRO A 217 -6.24 -43.53 15.65
N PRO A 218 -7.43 -43.88 15.15
CA PRO A 218 -8.63 -43.09 15.40
C PRO A 218 -8.84 -43.03 16.92
N ARG A 219 -8.99 -41.81 17.42
CA ARG A 219 -9.36 -41.58 18.82
C ARG A 219 -10.68 -42.31 19.07
N PRO A 220 -10.78 -43.14 20.15
CA PRO A 220 -12.04 -43.74 20.51
C PRO A 220 -13.05 -42.61 20.79
N THR A 221 -14.15 -42.66 20.04
CA THR A 221 -15.30 -41.75 20.25
C THR A 221 -15.87 -42.04 21.63
N ALA A 222 -15.64 -41.09 22.56
CA ALA A 222 -16.32 -41.13 23.85
C ALA A 222 -17.85 -41.04 23.61
N PRO A 223 -18.67 -41.82 24.33
CA PRO A 223 -20.13 -41.80 24.16
C PRO A 223 -20.66 -40.43 24.54
N ILE A 224 -21.44 -39.82 23.65
CA ILE A 224 -22.14 -38.56 23.87
C ILE A 224 -23.14 -38.78 25.02
N ARG A 225 -22.83 -38.21 26.18
CA ARG A 225 -23.80 -38.14 27.28
C ARG A 225 -24.89 -37.10 26.89
N PRO A 226 -26.20 -37.43 27.00
CA PRO A 226 -27.25 -36.46 26.76
C PRO A 226 -27.14 -35.30 27.79
N ARG A 227 -27.12 -34.06 27.29
CA ARG A 227 -27.16 -32.86 28.12
C ARG A 227 -28.49 -32.84 28.88
N SER A 228 -28.45 -32.91 30.18
CA SER A 228 -29.59 -32.58 31.04
C SER A 228 -29.94 -31.12 30.88
N SER A 229 -31.24 -30.84 30.61
CA SER A 229 -31.82 -29.50 30.50
C SER A 229 -31.52 -28.65 31.76
N PRO A 230 -31.19 -27.35 31.61
CA PRO A 230 -31.04 -26.48 32.76
C PRO A 230 -32.44 -26.14 33.35
N ARG A 231 -32.64 -26.49 34.60
CA ARG A 231 -33.76 -26.00 35.40
C ARG A 231 -33.69 -24.47 35.53
N SER A 232 -34.79 -23.79 35.18
CA SER A 232 -35.02 -22.39 35.47
C SER A 232 -34.86 -22.11 36.98
N ARG A 233 -33.92 -21.27 37.34
CA ARG A 233 -33.89 -20.58 38.62
C ARG A 233 -34.07 -19.09 38.38
N THR A 234 -35.30 -18.63 38.57
CA THR A 234 -35.67 -17.24 38.79
C THR A 234 -34.99 -16.75 40.06
N ALA A 235 -34.06 -15.85 39.95
CA ALA A 235 -33.54 -15.07 41.05
C ALA A 235 -33.60 -13.60 40.69
N ALA A 236 -34.64 -12.93 41.16
CA ALA A 236 -34.74 -11.48 41.18
C ALA A 236 -33.62 -10.91 42.04
N ARG A 237 -32.77 -10.07 41.46
CA ARG A 237 -31.89 -9.18 42.20
C ARG A 237 -32.24 -7.74 41.87
N SER A 238 -32.74 -7.04 42.87
CA SER A 238 -32.99 -5.62 42.94
C SER A 238 -31.76 -4.81 42.65
N CYS A 239 -31.84 -3.94 41.64
CA CYS A 239 -30.80 -2.97 41.35
C CYS A 239 -31.11 -1.67 42.10
N SER A 240 -30.37 -1.41 43.17
CA SER A 240 -30.37 -0.13 43.89
C SER A 240 -29.47 0.88 43.16
N ARG A 241 -30.02 2.03 42.81
CA ARG A 241 -29.32 3.19 42.25
C ARG A 241 -28.36 3.78 43.27
N PRO A 242 -27.14 4.21 42.87
CA PRO A 242 -26.34 5.14 43.66
C PRO A 242 -26.73 6.59 43.35
N THR A 243 -26.93 7.40 44.36
CA THR A 243 -27.13 8.85 44.33
C THR A 243 -25.83 9.61 44.02
N PRO A 244 -25.94 10.81 43.46
CA PRO A 244 -24.76 11.63 43.11
C PRO A 244 -24.28 12.43 44.34
N ARG A 245 -22.97 12.42 44.59
CA ARG A 245 -22.34 13.33 45.56
C ARG A 245 -21.23 14.17 44.88
N SER A 246 -21.47 15.45 44.92
CA SER A 246 -20.61 16.62 45.07
C SER A 246 -19.43 16.81 44.10
N ALA A 247 -19.67 17.78 43.21
CA ALA A 247 -18.63 18.58 42.56
C ALA A 247 -17.80 19.33 43.64
N ARG A 248 -16.48 19.29 43.53
CA ARG A 248 -15.60 20.32 44.10
C ARG A 248 -14.83 20.98 42.98
N ALA A 249 -15.05 22.28 42.87
CA ALA A 249 -14.38 23.19 41.97
C ALA A 249 -12.89 23.27 42.34
N CYS A 250 -12.02 23.23 41.34
CA CYS A 250 -10.65 23.70 41.45
C CYS A 250 -10.54 25.01 40.65
N THR A 251 -10.60 26.12 41.37
CA THR A 251 -10.25 27.48 40.92
C THR A 251 -8.75 27.62 40.98
N SER A 252 -8.08 27.83 39.83
CA SER A 252 -6.94 28.73 39.63
C SER A 252 -6.25 28.41 38.29
N CYS A 253 -6.56 29.22 37.27
CA CYS A 253 -5.56 29.59 36.26
C CYS A 253 -5.88 30.97 35.77
N THR A 254 -4.98 31.89 36.12
CA THR A 254 -4.99 33.30 35.87
C THR A 254 -4.82 33.59 34.38
N THR A 255 -5.67 34.48 33.90
CA THR A 255 -5.58 35.16 32.61
C THR A 255 -4.36 36.07 32.54
N SER A 256 -3.53 35.90 31.52
CA SER A 256 -2.65 36.95 31.02
C SER A 256 -3.05 37.31 29.60
N GLY A 257 -3.50 38.54 29.43
CA GLY A 257 -3.97 39.09 28.17
C GLY A 257 -2.82 39.30 27.19
N ALA A 258 -3.12 39.09 25.91
CA ALA A 258 -2.33 39.62 24.81
C ALA A 258 -3.28 40.35 23.85
N THR A 259 -3.02 41.62 23.67
CA THR A 259 -3.65 42.58 22.77
C THR A 259 -3.31 42.27 21.31
N PRO A 260 -4.23 42.41 20.34
CA PRO A 260 -3.91 42.29 18.93
C PRO A 260 -3.27 43.57 18.37
N PRO A 261 -2.40 43.46 17.35
CA PRO A 261 -1.84 44.63 16.65
C PRO A 261 -2.82 45.26 15.66
N PRO A 262 -2.64 46.55 15.30
CA PRO A 262 -3.57 47.28 14.46
C PRO A 262 -3.38 46.96 12.97
N ALA A 263 -4.50 47.09 12.23
CA ALA A 263 -4.54 47.02 10.78
C ALA A 263 -3.82 48.22 10.11
N ALA A 264 -3.05 47.90 9.08
CA ALA A 264 -2.73 48.78 7.97
C ALA A 264 -2.63 47.95 6.67
#